data_5640845ed9cba51cf75a6a058d36bc61
#
_entry.id   5640845ed9cba51cf75a6a058d36bc61
#
_cell.length_a   1.000
_cell.length_b   1.000
_cell.length_c   1.000
_cell.angle_alpha   90.00
_cell.angle_beta   90.00
_cell.angle_gamma   90.00
#
_symmetry.space_group_name_H-M   'P 1'
#
loop_
_entity.id
_entity.type
_entity.pdbx_description
1 polymer ?
#
loop_
_entity_poly.entity_id
_entity_poly.type
_entity_poly.pdbx_seq_one_letter_code
_entity_poly.pdbx_strand_id
1 'polypeptide(L)'
;RGELMHKFGMLFQGGALFDSLPVWENVAFGPIQSDGVNRAKARQIALGKLAAVGLGPEVATLRPSELSGGMQKRVSLARAIAREPEIIFFDEPTTGLDPIMADVINDLIVKSVKGLGATAVSITHDMASARKIADRIAMLYGGKIIWQGPAKDVDRSGNEFVDQFIHGRAEGPIRMELRKL
;
A
#
# COMPACT_ATOMS: atom_id res chain seq x y z
N ARG A 1 -9.55 14.55 -18.22
CA ARG A 1 -9.60 14.06 -16.81
C ARG A 1 -9.47 12.54 -16.72
N GLY A 2 -10.08 11.76 -17.64
CA GLY A 2 -10.01 10.30 -17.66
C GLY A 2 -8.59 9.76 -17.85
N GLU A 3 -7.84 10.27 -18.82
CA GLU A 3 -6.47 9.82 -19.14
C GLU A 3 -5.50 9.94 -17.95
N LEU A 4 -5.64 10.97 -17.12
CA LEU A 4 -4.77 11.13 -15.94
C LEU A 4 -5.03 10.05 -14.89
N MET A 5 -6.30 9.68 -14.67
CA MET A 5 -6.66 8.67 -13.65
C MET A 5 -6.16 7.25 -13.99
N HIS A 6 -5.84 6.97 -15.26
CA HIS A 6 -5.23 5.69 -15.65
C HIS A 6 -3.81 5.53 -15.13
N LYS A 7 -3.11 6.65 -14.89
CA LYS A 7 -1.72 6.66 -14.43
C LYS A 7 -1.57 6.33 -12.94
N PHE A 8 -2.66 6.34 -12.19
CA PHE A 8 -2.62 6.18 -10.73
C PHE A 8 -3.20 4.85 -10.29
N GLY A 9 -2.47 4.16 -9.42
CA GLY A 9 -2.96 3.07 -8.59
C GLY A 9 -3.04 3.51 -7.13
N MET A 10 -3.96 2.94 -6.35
CA MET A 10 -4.07 3.25 -4.93
C MET A 10 -4.46 2.02 -4.12
N LEU A 11 -3.69 1.78 -3.06
CA LEU A 11 -4.03 0.86 -2.00
C LEU A 11 -4.42 1.68 -0.77
N PHE A 12 -5.68 1.60 -0.38
CA PHE A 12 -6.23 2.33 0.76
C PHE A 12 -5.97 1.60 2.08
N GLN A 13 -5.93 2.34 3.17
CA GLN A 13 -5.98 1.77 4.51
C GLN A 13 -7.21 0.85 4.65
N GLY A 14 -7.02 -0.35 5.24
CA GLY A 14 -8.10 -1.34 5.34
C GLY A 14 -8.44 -2.07 4.02
N GLY A 15 -7.75 -1.75 2.91
CA GLY A 15 -7.96 -2.38 1.60
C GLY A 15 -9.11 -1.80 0.79
N ALA A 16 -10.16 -1.28 1.41
CA ALA A 16 -11.35 -0.69 0.78
C ALA A 16 -11.93 -1.55 -0.36
N LEU A 17 -12.01 -2.86 -0.17
CA LEU A 17 -12.64 -3.77 -1.12
C LEU A 17 -14.16 -3.61 -1.10
N PHE A 18 -14.79 -3.82 -2.24
CA PHE A 18 -16.25 -3.83 -2.35
C PHE A 18 -16.79 -5.16 -1.85
N ASP A 19 -17.48 -5.18 -0.73
CA ASP A 19 -18.01 -6.40 -0.10
C ASP A 19 -19.05 -7.13 -0.97
N SER A 20 -19.76 -6.38 -1.81
CA SER A 20 -20.76 -6.92 -2.73
C SER A 20 -20.17 -7.60 -3.96
N LEU A 21 -18.89 -7.41 -4.25
CA LEU A 21 -18.23 -7.95 -5.42
C LEU A 21 -17.31 -9.13 -5.07
N PRO A 22 -17.20 -10.15 -5.91
CA PRO A 22 -16.18 -11.18 -5.78
C PRO A 22 -14.79 -10.58 -5.99
N VAL A 23 -13.77 -11.29 -5.51
CA VAL A 23 -12.37 -10.87 -5.55
C VAL A 23 -11.92 -10.47 -6.96
N TRP A 24 -12.22 -11.27 -7.97
CA TRP A 24 -11.79 -10.95 -9.33
C TRP A 24 -12.42 -9.65 -9.87
N GLU A 25 -13.68 -9.35 -9.52
CA GLU A 25 -14.31 -8.08 -9.89
C GLU A 25 -13.74 -6.90 -9.11
N ASN A 26 -13.37 -7.10 -7.84
CA ASN A 26 -12.63 -6.11 -7.08
C ASN A 26 -11.32 -5.75 -7.76
N VAL A 27 -10.52 -6.74 -8.17
CA VAL A 27 -9.24 -6.52 -8.86
C VAL A 27 -9.44 -5.86 -10.21
N ALA A 28 -10.41 -6.33 -11.00
CA ALA A 28 -10.69 -5.82 -12.33
C ALA A 28 -11.64 -4.61 -12.36
N PHE A 29 -11.96 -4.01 -11.23
CA PHE A 29 -12.93 -2.91 -11.16
C PHE A 29 -12.55 -1.74 -12.08
N GLY A 30 -11.30 -1.29 -12.01
CA GLY A 30 -10.80 -0.23 -12.89
C GLY A 30 -10.87 -0.60 -14.39
N PRO A 31 -10.30 -1.72 -14.81
CA PRO A 31 -10.42 -2.24 -16.18
C PRO A 31 -11.86 -2.31 -16.71
N ILE A 32 -12.81 -2.76 -15.88
CA ILE A 32 -14.23 -2.88 -16.29
C ILE A 32 -14.86 -1.49 -16.41
N GLN A 33 -14.78 -0.69 -15.35
CA GLN A 33 -15.56 0.56 -15.23
C GLN A 33 -14.97 1.73 -16.02
N SER A 34 -13.65 1.79 -16.11
CA SER A 34 -12.97 2.93 -16.73
C SER A 34 -12.44 2.64 -18.13
N ASP A 35 -12.01 1.41 -18.39
CA ASP A 35 -11.35 1.05 -19.65
C ASP A 35 -12.28 0.29 -20.59
N GLY A 36 -13.51 -0.01 -20.16
CA GLY A 36 -14.51 -0.71 -20.97
C GLY A 36 -14.11 -2.15 -21.33
N VAL A 37 -13.21 -2.75 -20.56
CA VAL A 37 -12.75 -4.13 -20.79
C VAL A 37 -13.92 -5.10 -20.56
N ASN A 38 -14.16 -6.00 -21.51
CA ASN A 38 -15.20 -7.00 -21.35
C ASN A 38 -14.90 -7.97 -20.19
N ARG A 39 -15.95 -8.56 -19.60
CA ARG A 39 -15.84 -9.36 -18.37
C ARG A 39 -14.87 -10.56 -18.50
N ALA A 40 -14.81 -11.21 -19.66
CA ALA A 40 -13.93 -12.36 -19.88
C ALA A 40 -12.45 -11.95 -19.80
N LYS A 41 -12.07 -10.88 -20.51
CA LYS A 41 -10.72 -10.31 -20.47
C LYS A 41 -10.39 -9.71 -19.10
N ALA A 42 -11.35 -9.03 -18.47
CA ALA A 42 -11.18 -8.48 -17.11
C ALA A 42 -10.88 -9.58 -16.08
N ARG A 43 -11.55 -10.72 -16.17
CA ARG A 43 -11.28 -11.88 -15.32
C ARG A 43 -9.87 -12.44 -15.54
N GLN A 44 -9.39 -12.51 -16.79
CA GLN A 44 -8.03 -12.94 -17.08
C GLN A 44 -7.00 -11.98 -16.48
N ILE A 45 -7.21 -10.66 -16.60
CA ILE A 45 -6.37 -9.64 -15.94
C ILE A 45 -6.33 -9.86 -14.44
N ALA A 46 -7.51 -10.03 -13.81
CA ALA A 46 -7.61 -10.25 -12.37
C ALA A 46 -6.83 -11.50 -11.92
N LEU A 47 -6.99 -12.62 -12.61
CA LEU A 47 -6.26 -13.86 -12.30
C LEU A 47 -4.75 -13.68 -12.41
N GLY A 48 -4.27 -12.99 -13.43
CA GLY A 48 -2.84 -12.67 -13.57
C GLY A 48 -2.32 -11.80 -12.43
N LYS A 49 -3.09 -10.78 -12.00
CA LYS A 49 -2.68 -9.90 -10.89
C LYS A 49 -2.81 -10.59 -9.52
N LEU A 50 -3.78 -11.48 -9.33
CA LEU A 50 -3.85 -12.33 -8.13
C LEU A 50 -2.62 -13.25 -8.03
N ALA A 51 -2.25 -13.91 -9.11
CA ALA A 51 -1.04 -14.73 -9.16
C ALA A 51 0.23 -13.91 -8.84
N ALA A 52 0.32 -12.66 -9.34
CA ALA A 52 1.46 -11.78 -9.06
C ALA A 52 1.62 -11.43 -7.58
N VAL A 53 0.52 -11.45 -6.81
CA VAL A 53 0.53 -11.24 -5.35
C VAL A 53 0.47 -12.55 -4.55
N GLY A 54 0.70 -13.69 -5.20
CA GLY A 54 0.77 -15.02 -4.56
C GLY A 54 -0.59 -15.56 -4.11
N LEU A 55 -1.66 -15.23 -4.81
CA LEU A 55 -3.01 -15.79 -4.60
C LEU A 55 -3.39 -16.68 -5.79
N GLY A 56 -3.90 -17.86 -5.48
CA GLY A 56 -4.35 -18.83 -6.48
C GLY A 56 -5.71 -18.45 -7.11
N PRO A 57 -6.07 -19.11 -8.22
CA PRO A 57 -7.31 -18.83 -8.94
C PRO A 57 -8.59 -19.16 -8.13
N GLU A 58 -8.48 -20.03 -7.14
CA GLU A 58 -9.58 -20.39 -6.22
C GLU A 58 -10.09 -19.19 -5.42
N VAL A 59 -9.21 -18.23 -5.13
CA VAL A 59 -9.56 -17.01 -4.39
C VAL A 59 -10.45 -16.07 -5.21
N ALA A 60 -10.39 -16.18 -6.54
CA ALA A 60 -11.05 -15.23 -7.44
C ALA A 60 -12.59 -15.13 -7.25
N THR A 61 -13.22 -16.21 -6.86
CA THR A 61 -14.69 -16.29 -6.66
C THR A 61 -15.15 -15.96 -5.25
N LEU A 62 -14.22 -15.89 -4.29
CA LEU A 62 -14.51 -15.53 -2.91
C LEU A 62 -14.92 -14.07 -2.78
N ARG A 63 -15.57 -13.73 -1.66
CA ARG A 63 -15.88 -12.36 -1.26
C ARG A 63 -14.87 -11.85 -0.24
N PRO A 64 -14.72 -10.53 -0.08
CA PRO A 64 -13.81 -9.96 0.90
C PRO A 64 -13.99 -10.51 2.32
N SER A 65 -15.22 -10.78 2.74
CA SER A 65 -15.54 -11.34 4.06
C SER A 65 -15.03 -12.77 4.28
N GLU A 66 -14.69 -13.48 3.21
CA GLU A 66 -14.17 -14.86 3.26
C GLU A 66 -12.62 -14.89 3.28
N LEU A 67 -11.98 -13.72 3.26
CA LEU A 67 -10.53 -13.58 3.19
C LEU A 67 -9.94 -13.24 4.56
N SER A 68 -8.75 -13.77 4.85
CA SER A 68 -7.92 -13.26 5.95
C SER A 68 -7.46 -11.82 5.69
N GLY A 69 -7.06 -11.08 6.72
CA GLY A 69 -6.55 -9.72 6.58
C GLY A 69 -5.38 -9.60 5.60
N GLY A 70 -4.44 -10.55 5.65
CA GLY A 70 -3.31 -10.61 4.72
C GLY A 70 -3.76 -10.89 3.26
N MET A 71 -4.77 -11.74 3.06
CA MET A 71 -5.35 -11.96 1.73
C MET A 71 -6.06 -10.71 1.22
N GLN A 72 -6.81 -10.00 2.06
CA GLN A 72 -7.47 -8.74 1.68
C GLN A 72 -6.46 -7.68 1.23
N LYS A 73 -5.33 -7.55 1.93
CA LYS A 73 -4.23 -6.64 1.54
C LYS A 73 -3.62 -7.04 0.19
N ARG A 74 -3.40 -8.33 -0.06
CA ARG A 74 -2.90 -8.82 -1.36
C ARG A 74 -3.90 -8.56 -2.49
N VAL A 75 -5.19 -8.78 -2.28
CA VAL A 75 -6.24 -8.46 -3.26
C VAL A 75 -6.28 -6.96 -3.54
N SER A 76 -6.14 -6.12 -2.51
CA SER A 76 -6.09 -4.67 -2.66
C SER A 76 -4.85 -4.21 -3.43
N LEU A 77 -3.70 -4.86 -3.22
CA LEU A 77 -2.49 -4.62 -4.01
C LEU A 77 -2.71 -5.05 -5.47
N ALA A 78 -3.29 -6.23 -5.71
CA ALA A 78 -3.62 -6.69 -7.06
C ALA A 78 -4.54 -5.70 -7.80
N ARG A 79 -5.53 -5.13 -7.10
CA ARG A 79 -6.41 -4.07 -7.65
C ARG A 79 -5.63 -2.79 -7.97
N ALA A 80 -4.75 -2.36 -7.08
CA ALA A 80 -3.96 -1.15 -7.28
C ALA A 80 -3.07 -1.23 -8.52
N ILE A 81 -2.55 -2.44 -8.84
CA ILE A 81 -1.66 -2.67 -10.00
C ILE A 81 -2.38 -3.22 -11.24
N ALA A 82 -3.71 -3.37 -11.20
CA ALA A 82 -4.47 -4.01 -12.27
C ALA A 82 -4.40 -3.29 -13.62
N ARG A 83 -4.25 -1.97 -13.59
CA ARG A 83 -4.15 -1.10 -14.78
C ARG A 83 -2.71 -0.73 -15.14
N GLU A 84 -1.71 -1.36 -14.50
CA GLU A 84 -0.28 -1.08 -14.71
C GLU A 84 0.06 0.41 -14.59
N PRO A 85 -0.26 1.04 -13.44
CA PRO A 85 -0.11 2.47 -13.27
C PRO A 85 1.36 2.92 -13.29
N GLU A 86 1.59 4.19 -13.67
CA GLU A 86 2.90 4.84 -13.59
C GLU A 86 3.24 5.28 -12.15
N ILE A 87 2.20 5.59 -11.35
CA ILE A 87 2.34 6.06 -9.96
C ILE A 87 1.41 5.26 -9.06
N ILE A 88 1.91 4.77 -7.93
CA ILE A 88 1.12 4.01 -6.96
C ILE A 88 1.19 4.67 -5.58
N PHE A 89 0.02 4.90 -4.99
CA PHE A 89 -0.12 5.38 -3.62
C PHE A 89 -0.45 4.22 -2.69
N PHE A 90 0.30 4.10 -1.60
CA PHE A 90 0.07 3.14 -0.54
C PHE A 90 -0.28 3.89 0.75
N ASP A 91 -1.49 3.71 1.24
CA ASP A 91 -1.94 4.29 2.50
C ASP A 91 -1.97 3.20 3.57
N GLU A 92 -1.01 3.23 4.49
CA GLU A 92 -0.85 2.28 5.59
C GLU A 92 -0.97 0.81 5.14
N PRO A 93 -0.12 0.35 4.21
CA PRO A 93 -0.29 -0.94 3.54
C PRO A 93 -0.17 -2.14 4.48
N THR A 94 0.57 -2.01 5.57
CA THR A 94 0.85 -3.11 6.52
C THR A 94 0.09 -3.00 7.84
N THR A 95 -0.67 -1.93 8.06
CA THR A 95 -1.44 -1.73 9.29
C THR A 95 -2.43 -2.85 9.53
N GLY A 96 -2.43 -3.37 10.77
CA GLY A 96 -3.32 -4.46 11.21
C GLY A 96 -2.81 -5.86 10.87
N LEU A 97 -1.58 -5.98 10.37
CA LEU A 97 -0.91 -7.27 10.11
C LEU A 97 0.13 -7.57 11.19
N ASP A 98 0.37 -8.86 11.43
CA ASP A 98 1.54 -9.29 12.19
C ASP A 98 2.84 -8.98 11.44
N PRO A 99 4.01 -8.92 12.14
CA PRO A 99 5.27 -8.53 11.52
C PRO A 99 5.70 -9.41 10.35
N ILE A 100 5.41 -10.71 10.38
CA ILE A 100 5.79 -11.63 9.30
C ILE A 100 4.97 -11.35 8.06
N MET A 101 3.66 -11.18 8.22
CA MET A 101 2.76 -10.85 7.12
C MET A 101 3.02 -9.45 6.57
N ALA A 102 3.35 -8.48 7.43
CA ALA A 102 3.77 -7.14 7.02
C ALA A 102 5.01 -7.20 6.12
N ASP A 103 5.99 -8.02 6.47
CA ASP A 103 7.20 -8.22 5.68
C ASP A 103 6.90 -8.83 4.30
N VAL A 104 6.00 -9.80 4.23
CA VAL A 104 5.52 -10.37 2.95
C VAL A 104 4.84 -9.32 2.07
N ILE A 105 4.00 -8.46 2.64
CA ILE A 105 3.36 -7.37 1.89
C ILE A 105 4.39 -6.37 1.38
N ASN A 106 5.39 -6.03 2.19
CA ASN A 106 6.47 -5.14 1.78
C ASN A 106 7.27 -5.72 0.59
N ASP A 107 7.57 -7.01 0.60
CA ASP A 107 8.22 -7.68 -0.54
C ASP A 107 7.37 -7.62 -1.80
N LEU A 108 6.07 -7.85 -1.68
CA LEU A 108 5.13 -7.75 -2.80
C LEU A 108 5.04 -6.33 -3.36
N ILE A 109 5.06 -5.30 -2.49
CA ILE A 109 5.10 -3.89 -2.90
C ILE A 109 6.37 -3.62 -3.71
N VAL A 110 7.56 -3.95 -3.15
CA VAL A 110 8.84 -3.73 -3.84
C VAL A 110 8.88 -4.44 -5.18
N LYS A 111 8.45 -5.71 -5.22
CA LYS A 111 8.41 -6.51 -6.45
C LYS A 111 7.47 -5.91 -7.49
N SER A 112 6.28 -5.47 -7.07
CA SER A 112 5.27 -4.90 -7.97
C SER A 112 5.72 -3.56 -8.54
N VAL A 113 6.24 -2.66 -7.70
CA VAL A 113 6.73 -1.34 -8.12
C VAL A 113 7.88 -1.47 -9.11
N LYS A 114 8.87 -2.32 -8.79
CA LYS A 114 10.01 -2.59 -9.68
C LYS A 114 9.59 -3.26 -10.98
N GLY A 115 8.70 -4.24 -10.92
CA GLY A 115 8.21 -4.98 -12.09
C GLY A 115 7.44 -4.11 -13.07
N LEU A 116 6.75 -3.08 -12.59
CA LEU A 116 6.02 -2.10 -13.39
C LEU A 116 6.91 -0.91 -13.83
N GLY A 117 8.07 -0.72 -13.23
CA GLY A 117 8.85 0.52 -13.39
C GLY A 117 8.12 1.76 -12.87
N ALA A 118 7.20 1.58 -11.92
CA ALA A 118 6.36 2.63 -11.39
C ALA A 118 7.08 3.44 -10.30
N THR A 119 6.61 4.67 -10.08
CA THR A 119 6.96 5.47 -8.91
C THR A 119 5.96 5.20 -7.79
N ALA A 120 6.41 5.04 -6.56
CA ALA A 120 5.55 4.79 -5.42
C ALA A 120 5.65 5.89 -4.36
N VAL A 121 4.52 6.24 -3.77
CA VAL A 121 4.44 7.08 -2.58
C VAL A 121 3.71 6.27 -1.51
N SER A 122 4.37 6.04 -0.37
CA SER A 122 3.76 5.32 0.75
C SER A 122 3.65 6.22 1.97
N ILE A 123 2.51 6.19 2.62
CA ILE A 123 2.28 6.79 3.94
C ILE A 123 2.26 5.65 4.93
N THR A 124 3.11 5.71 5.94
CA THR A 124 3.15 4.72 7.03
C THR A 124 3.80 5.31 8.27
N HIS A 125 3.40 4.80 9.42
CA HIS A 125 4.07 5.04 10.70
C HIS A 125 4.98 3.87 11.11
N ASP A 126 4.96 2.76 10.34
CA ASP A 126 5.83 1.60 10.59
C ASP A 126 7.21 1.81 9.96
N MET A 127 8.20 2.04 10.80
CA MET A 127 9.57 2.29 10.35
C MET A 127 10.25 1.07 9.75
N ALA A 128 9.85 -0.15 10.11
CA ALA A 128 10.38 -1.36 9.48
C ALA A 128 9.94 -1.42 8.01
N SER A 129 8.66 -1.20 7.76
CA SER A 129 8.11 -1.10 6.40
C SER A 129 8.74 0.06 5.63
N ALA A 130 8.81 1.26 6.22
CA ALA A 130 9.38 2.43 5.55
C ALA A 130 10.82 2.19 5.08
N ARG A 131 11.68 1.60 5.92
CA ARG A 131 13.08 1.27 5.57
C ARG A 131 13.17 0.21 4.47
N LYS A 132 12.22 -0.72 4.41
CA LYS A 132 12.24 -1.81 3.45
C LYS A 132 11.78 -1.39 2.06
N ILE A 133 10.74 -0.54 1.99
CA ILE A 133 10.10 -0.19 0.71
C ILE A 133 10.60 1.11 0.10
N ALA A 134 11.17 2.02 0.89
CA ALA A 134 11.48 3.37 0.43
C ALA A 134 12.94 3.55 0.00
N ASP A 135 13.15 4.26 -1.12
CA ASP A 135 14.44 4.83 -1.47
C ASP A 135 14.70 6.12 -0.69
N ARG A 136 13.65 6.90 -0.45
CA ARG A 136 13.68 8.17 0.29
C ARG A 136 12.55 8.23 1.30
N ILE A 137 12.82 8.83 2.44
CA ILE A 137 11.83 9.06 3.51
C ILE A 137 11.68 10.56 3.72
N ALA A 138 10.45 11.00 3.95
CA ALA A 138 10.15 12.35 4.44
C ALA A 138 9.30 12.24 5.70
N MET A 139 9.63 13.02 6.74
CA MET A 139 8.84 13.10 7.96
C MET A 139 7.95 14.33 7.94
N LEU A 140 6.65 14.10 8.08
CA LEU A 140 5.62 15.14 8.20
C LEU A 140 5.29 15.35 9.68
N TYR A 141 5.40 16.60 10.16
CA TYR A 141 4.98 16.99 11.50
C TYR A 141 4.43 18.42 11.50
N GLY A 142 3.33 18.65 12.20
CA GLY A 142 2.71 19.98 12.28
C GLY A 142 2.35 20.57 10.92
N GLY A 143 1.98 19.73 9.93
CA GLY A 143 1.63 20.16 8.58
C GLY A 143 2.83 20.53 7.69
N LYS A 144 4.06 20.23 8.12
CA LYS A 144 5.29 20.55 7.38
C LYS A 144 6.20 19.33 7.28
N ILE A 145 6.93 19.23 6.17
CA ILE A 145 8.02 18.27 6.04
C ILE A 145 9.20 18.84 6.84
N ILE A 146 9.52 18.19 7.98
CA ILE A 146 10.58 18.62 8.89
C ILE A 146 11.93 17.97 8.60
N TRP A 147 11.92 16.89 7.84
CA TRP A 147 13.11 16.20 7.36
C TRP A 147 12.78 15.39 6.10
N GLN A 148 13.77 15.27 5.21
CA GLN A 148 13.72 14.34 4.07
C GLN A 148 15.12 13.91 3.67
N GLY A 149 15.27 12.65 3.26
CA GLY A 149 16.55 12.10 2.87
C GLY A 149 16.48 10.69 2.33
N PRO A 150 17.61 10.09 1.91
CA PRO A 150 17.70 8.68 1.61
C PRO A 150 17.26 7.83 2.82
N ALA A 151 16.56 6.71 2.59
CA ALA A 151 16.08 5.85 3.67
C ALA A 151 17.22 5.35 4.58
N LYS A 152 18.40 5.06 4.01
CA LYS A 152 19.61 4.63 4.75
C LYS A 152 20.17 5.68 5.73
N ASP A 153 19.79 6.95 5.57
CA ASP A 153 20.31 8.05 6.36
C ASP A 153 19.35 8.47 7.49
N VAL A 154 18.19 7.83 7.62
CA VAL A 154 17.16 8.23 8.58
C VAL A 154 17.65 8.16 10.03
N ASP A 155 18.49 7.19 10.38
CA ASP A 155 19.08 7.04 11.72
C ASP A 155 20.12 8.12 12.04
N ARG A 156 20.61 8.81 11.02
CA ARG A 156 21.58 9.90 11.11
C ARG A 156 21.02 11.21 10.60
N SER A 157 19.71 11.39 10.77
CA SER A 157 18.98 12.55 10.27
C SER A 157 19.45 13.89 10.88
N GLY A 158 20.05 13.86 12.07
CA GLY A 158 20.36 15.06 12.83
C GLY A 158 19.15 15.84 13.32
N ASN A 159 17.95 15.28 13.23
CA ASN A 159 16.69 15.89 13.61
C ASN A 159 16.09 15.16 14.82
N GLU A 160 15.89 15.86 15.92
CA GLU A 160 15.42 15.29 17.18
C GLU A 160 13.98 14.73 17.10
N PHE A 161 13.13 15.29 16.25
CA PHE A 161 11.77 14.75 16.00
C PHE A 161 11.84 13.40 15.28
N VAL A 162 12.70 13.31 14.26
CA VAL A 162 12.95 12.04 13.56
C VAL A 162 13.51 11.01 14.51
N ASP A 163 14.52 11.39 15.30
CA ASP A 163 15.17 10.48 16.26
C ASP A 163 14.17 9.94 17.30
N GLN A 164 13.33 10.82 17.86
CA GLN A 164 12.27 10.40 18.78
C GLN A 164 11.32 9.39 18.13
N PHE A 165 10.86 9.71 16.91
CA PHE A 165 9.85 8.91 16.20
C PHE A 165 10.37 7.51 15.84
N ILE A 166 11.55 7.44 15.22
CA ILE A 166 12.10 6.15 14.74
C ILE A 166 12.49 5.20 15.87
N HIS A 167 12.79 5.74 17.09
CA HIS A 167 13.11 4.95 18.27
C HIS A 167 11.90 4.74 19.20
N GLY A 168 10.73 5.30 18.89
CA GLY A 168 9.52 5.14 19.68
C GLY A 168 9.65 5.69 21.11
N ARG A 169 10.40 6.79 21.30
CA ARG A 169 10.61 7.37 22.63
C ARG A 169 9.42 8.20 23.05
N ALA A 170 8.91 7.96 24.27
CA ALA A 170 7.81 8.76 24.85
C ALA A 170 8.24 10.21 25.14
N GLU A 171 9.50 10.41 25.53
CA GLU A 171 10.07 11.71 25.82
C GLU A 171 10.76 12.30 24.60
N GLY A 172 10.54 13.60 24.33
CA GLY A 172 11.15 14.31 23.21
C GLY A 172 10.30 15.50 22.75
N PRO A 173 10.66 16.09 21.59
CA PRO A 173 9.97 17.27 21.06
C PRO A 173 8.52 16.99 20.62
N ILE A 174 8.20 15.75 20.24
CA ILE A 174 6.81 15.33 19.94
C ILE A 174 6.10 15.06 21.27
N ARG A 175 5.22 15.98 21.66
CA ARG A 175 4.42 15.85 22.89
C ARG A 175 3.02 15.37 22.55
N MET A 176 2.61 14.26 23.16
CA MET A 176 1.22 13.82 23.12
C MET A 176 0.44 14.59 24.22
N GLU A 177 -0.50 15.43 23.85
CA GLU A 177 -1.45 15.98 24.80
C GLU A 177 -2.41 14.88 25.25
N LEU A 178 -2.11 14.26 26.40
CA LEU A 178 -3.08 13.41 27.09
C LEU A 178 -4.19 14.33 27.62
N ARG A 179 -5.33 14.39 26.93
CA ARG A 179 -6.54 15.00 27.52
C ARG A 179 -6.81 14.28 28.83
N LYS A 180 -6.73 15.01 29.95
CA LYS A 180 -7.26 14.53 31.23
C LYS A 180 -8.77 14.29 31.01
N LEU A 181 -9.17 13.02 31.12
CA LEU A 181 -10.58 12.63 31.18
C LEU A 181 -11.22 13.23 32.44
#